data_a2141783b5a90058ce96efb1bcec87f0
#
_entry.id   a2141783b5a90058ce96efb1bcec87f0
#
_cell.length_a   1.000
_cell.length_b   1.000
_cell.length_c   1.000
_cell.angle_alpha   90.00
_cell.angle_beta   90.00
_cell.angle_gamma   90.00
#
_symmetry.space_group_name_H-M   'P 1'
#
loop_
_entity.id
_entity.type
_entity.pdbx_description
1 polymer ?
#
loop_
_entity_poly.entity_id
_entity_poly.type
_entity_poly.pdbx_seq_one_letter_code
_entity_poly.pdbx_strand_id
1 'polypeptide(L)'
;MPFNVPMMSRSSDDRSSLEEQPPHRSLLDRLSHALLGEPTTREELIQILREASSRNLIDPDSLDMIEGVFQVSEMKVRDIMVPRAQMDVVDKNDPPESYLPMVVESGHSRFPVVDGDKDKVVGILLAKDLLRYFQLDRRKRAQFRLVDMLRPAVFVPESKRLNVLLREFKANRNHMAIVVDEYGGVAGLVTIE
;
A
#
# COMPACT_ATOMS: atom_id res chain seq x y z
N MET A 1 -62.35 -26.49 -17.62
CA MET A 1 -62.43 -26.76 -19.05
C MET A 1 -61.06 -26.54 -19.66
N PRO A 2 -60.56 -27.51 -20.41
CA PRO A 2 -59.18 -27.63 -20.88
C PRO A 2 -59.00 -27.13 -22.29
N PHE A 3 -57.80 -26.78 -22.67
CA PHE A 3 -57.27 -26.88 -24.05
C PHE A 3 -55.75 -26.84 -23.95
N ASN A 4 -55.11 -27.88 -24.12
CA ASN A 4 -54.74 -28.78 -25.24
C ASN A 4 -53.37 -28.36 -25.83
N VAL A 5 -52.42 -29.26 -25.64
CA VAL A 5 -51.04 -29.31 -26.18
C VAL A 5 -51.13 -29.62 -27.68
N PRO A 6 -50.14 -29.24 -28.47
CA PRO A 6 -49.43 -30.31 -29.17
C PRO A 6 -47.91 -30.27 -29.02
N MET A 7 -47.42 -31.45 -28.88
CA MET A 7 -46.07 -31.97 -29.02
C MET A 7 -45.60 -31.87 -30.46
N MET A 8 -44.38 -31.39 -30.70
CA MET A 8 -43.53 -31.81 -31.85
C MET A 8 -42.09 -31.43 -31.52
N SER A 9 -41.32 -32.36 -31.32
CA SER A 9 -40.34 -33.17 -32.08
C SER A 9 -38.94 -32.54 -32.13
N ARG A 10 -38.02 -33.29 -31.51
CA ARG A 10 -36.58 -33.47 -31.78
C ARG A 10 -35.93 -32.59 -32.85
N SER A 11 -34.86 -31.86 -32.43
CA SER A 11 -33.64 -31.87 -33.21
C SER A 11 -32.45 -31.73 -32.24
N SER A 12 -31.63 -32.73 -32.30
CA SER A 12 -30.27 -32.81 -31.75
C SER A 12 -29.40 -31.78 -32.45
N ASP A 13 -28.82 -30.83 -31.71
CA ASP A 13 -27.66 -30.09 -32.19
C ASP A 13 -26.60 -30.10 -31.12
N ASP A 14 -25.65 -30.94 -31.41
CA ASP A 14 -24.31 -31.10 -30.85
C ASP A 14 -23.57 -29.77 -31.04
N ARG A 15 -23.37 -29.00 -29.98
CA ARG A 15 -22.44 -27.88 -29.96
C ARG A 15 -21.25 -28.25 -29.07
N SER A 16 -20.30 -28.87 -29.78
CA SER A 16 -18.91 -28.98 -29.38
C SER A 16 -18.45 -27.71 -28.65
N SER A 17 -18.03 -27.91 -27.42
CA SER A 17 -17.22 -26.98 -26.63
C SER A 17 -15.92 -26.66 -27.40
N LEU A 18 -15.90 -25.50 -28.03
CA LEU A 18 -14.66 -24.89 -28.52
C LEU A 18 -13.92 -24.35 -27.32
N GLU A 19 -12.95 -25.14 -26.83
CA GLU A 19 -11.86 -24.64 -26.01
C GLU A 19 -11.12 -23.57 -26.82
N GLU A 20 -11.27 -22.30 -26.43
CA GLU A 20 -10.42 -21.22 -26.91
C GLU A 20 -9.00 -21.45 -26.43
N GLN A 21 -8.19 -22.07 -27.27
CA GLN A 21 -6.75 -22.11 -27.09
C GLN A 21 -6.20 -20.68 -27.22
N PRO A 22 -5.28 -20.25 -26.34
CA PRO A 22 -4.65 -18.94 -26.47
C PRO A 22 -3.94 -18.87 -27.83
N PRO A 23 -3.99 -17.74 -28.53
CA PRO A 23 -3.43 -17.62 -29.86
C PRO A 23 -1.95 -17.92 -29.83
N HIS A 24 -1.54 -19.01 -30.50
CA HIS A 24 -0.13 -19.29 -30.78
C HIS A 24 0.42 -18.11 -31.59
N ARG A 25 1.18 -17.22 -30.95
CA ARG A 25 1.87 -16.14 -31.64
C ARG A 25 2.72 -16.75 -32.75
N SER A 26 2.34 -16.44 -33.97
CA SER A 26 3.03 -16.89 -35.20
C SER A 26 4.51 -16.51 -35.14
N LEU A 27 5.39 -17.35 -35.72
CA LEU A 27 6.80 -16.97 -35.94
C LEU A 27 6.93 -15.66 -36.71
N LEU A 28 5.96 -15.37 -37.58
CA LEU A 28 5.88 -14.09 -38.30
C LEU A 28 5.58 -12.90 -37.37
N ASP A 29 4.75 -13.07 -36.33
CA ASP A 29 4.53 -12.02 -35.31
C ASP A 29 5.83 -11.77 -34.51
N ARG A 30 6.57 -12.81 -34.18
CA ARG A 30 7.88 -12.68 -33.50
C ARG A 30 8.91 -11.97 -34.38
N LEU A 31 8.92 -12.26 -35.68
CA LEU A 31 9.81 -11.60 -36.65
C LEU A 31 9.38 -10.15 -36.93
N SER A 32 8.07 -9.87 -37.01
CA SER A 32 7.57 -8.49 -37.17
C SER A 32 7.85 -7.64 -35.93
N HIS A 33 7.69 -8.18 -34.71
CA HIS A 33 8.07 -7.51 -33.46
C HIS A 33 9.58 -7.22 -33.40
N ALA A 34 10.42 -8.16 -33.83
CA ALA A 34 11.87 -7.96 -33.89
C ALA A 34 12.31 -6.92 -34.95
N LEU A 35 11.54 -6.78 -36.03
CA LEU A 35 11.80 -5.82 -37.12
C LEU A 35 11.18 -4.43 -36.85
N LEU A 36 10.08 -4.36 -36.08
CA LEU A 36 9.39 -3.11 -35.74
C LEU A 36 9.92 -2.45 -34.48
N GLY A 37 10.89 -3.10 -33.76
CA GLY A 37 11.53 -2.52 -32.58
C GLY A 37 10.59 -2.29 -31.39
N GLU A 38 9.47 -3.05 -31.29
CA GLU A 38 8.59 -2.96 -30.14
C GLU A 38 9.29 -3.52 -28.89
N PRO A 39 9.34 -2.79 -27.78
CA PRO A 39 10.00 -3.25 -26.56
C PRO A 39 9.28 -4.46 -26.00
N THR A 40 10.01 -5.54 -25.76
CA THR A 40 9.51 -6.78 -25.18
C THR A 40 9.86 -6.93 -23.72
N THR A 41 10.83 -6.14 -23.25
CA THR A 41 11.28 -6.08 -21.87
C THR A 41 11.15 -4.65 -21.32
N ARG A 42 11.17 -4.57 -19.99
CA ARG A 42 11.15 -3.29 -19.30
C ARG A 42 12.41 -2.47 -19.55
N GLU A 43 13.53 -3.14 -19.60
CA GLU A 43 14.84 -2.54 -19.88
C GLU A 43 14.86 -1.90 -21.25
N GLU A 44 14.31 -2.58 -22.27
CA GLU A 44 14.15 -2.02 -23.61
C GLU A 44 13.22 -0.80 -23.62
N LEU A 45 12.12 -0.84 -22.86
CA LEU A 45 11.22 0.32 -22.73
C LEU A 45 11.93 1.51 -22.09
N ILE A 46 12.70 1.30 -21.01
CA ILE A 46 13.48 2.37 -20.37
C ILE A 46 14.50 2.94 -21.36
N GLN A 47 15.15 2.11 -22.15
CA GLN A 47 16.11 2.56 -23.15
C GLN A 47 15.46 3.46 -24.22
N ILE A 48 14.28 3.10 -24.69
CA ILE A 48 13.51 3.93 -25.64
C ILE A 48 13.14 5.28 -25.02
N LEU A 49 12.74 5.30 -23.74
CA LEU A 49 12.42 6.54 -23.04
C LEU A 49 13.66 7.45 -22.89
N ARG A 50 14.84 6.88 -22.59
CA ARG A 50 16.10 7.61 -22.53
C ARG A 50 16.48 8.20 -23.90
N GLU A 51 16.29 7.44 -24.97
CA GLU A 51 16.52 7.94 -26.34
C GLU A 51 15.53 9.05 -26.70
N ALA A 52 14.28 8.96 -26.31
CA ALA A 52 13.28 10.01 -26.49
C ALA A 52 13.68 11.29 -25.73
N SER A 53 14.20 11.18 -24.52
CA SER A 53 14.70 12.32 -23.75
C SER A 53 15.93 12.94 -24.40
N SER A 54 16.88 12.16 -24.91
CA SER A 54 18.06 12.69 -25.63
C SER A 54 17.71 13.49 -26.89
N ARG A 55 16.52 13.21 -27.46
CA ARG A 55 15.96 13.94 -28.61
C ARG A 55 15.02 15.08 -28.21
N ASN A 56 14.95 15.43 -26.91
CA ASN A 56 14.05 16.44 -26.34
C ASN A 56 12.55 16.18 -26.60
N LEU A 57 12.15 14.92 -26.79
CA LEU A 57 10.74 14.52 -26.89
C LEU A 57 10.09 14.32 -25.49
N ILE A 58 10.92 14.05 -24.50
CA ILE A 58 10.55 13.96 -23.07
C ILE A 58 11.59 14.80 -22.33
N ASP A 59 11.14 15.65 -21.41
CA ASP A 59 12.07 16.39 -20.55
C ASP A 59 12.73 15.46 -19.51
N PRO A 60 13.94 15.80 -19.03
CA PRO A 60 14.67 14.93 -18.09
C PRO A 60 13.92 14.66 -16.80
N ASP A 61 13.21 15.63 -16.23
CA ASP A 61 12.45 15.47 -14.99
C ASP A 61 11.31 14.48 -15.17
N SER A 62 10.64 14.52 -16.33
CA SER A 62 9.60 13.52 -16.67
C SER A 62 10.18 12.11 -16.82
N LEU A 63 11.38 11.98 -17.41
CA LEU A 63 12.06 10.68 -17.51
C LEU A 63 12.38 10.13 -16.13
N ASP A 64 12.96 10.94 -15.23
CA ASP A 64 13.28 10.55 -13.86
C ASP A 64 12.03 10.10 -13.08
N MET A 65 10.90 10.81 -13.25
CA MET A 65 9.62 10.40 -12.66
C MET A 65 9.15 9.04 -13.18
N ILE A 66 9.27 8.77 -14.47
CA ILE A 66 8.87 7.48 -15.07
C ILE A 66 9.77 6.35 -14.54
N GLU A 67 11.09 6.56 -14.50
CA GLU A 67 12.03 5.58 -13.95
C GLU A 67 11.74 5.31 -12.46
N GLY A 68 11.42 6.36 -11.68
CA GLY A 68 10.99 6.22 -10.30
C GLY A 68 9.74 5.36 -10.12
N VAL A 69 8.73 5.51 -10.99
CA VAL A 69 7.53 4.65 -10.98
C VAL A 69 7.90 3.18 -11.23
N PHE A 70 8.83 2.94 -12.13
CA PHE A 70 9.30 1.58 -12.37
C PHE A 70 10.03 1.00 -11.16
N GLN A 71 10.88 1.76 -10.48
CA GLN A 71 11.57 1.33 -9.26
C GLN A 71 10.58 0.99 -8.15
N VAL A 72 9.64 1.89 -7.85
CA VAL A 72 8.61 1.70 -6.81
C VAL A 72 7.80 0.43 -7.03
N SER A 73 7.57 0.03 -8.29
CA SER A 73 6.79 -1.18 -8.59
C SER A 73 7.46 -2.48 -8.15
N GLU A 74 8.78 -2.48 -7.96
CA GLU A 74 9.56 -3.65 -7.53
C GLU A 74 9.90 -3.64 -6.04
N MET A 75 9.91 -2.45 -5.43
CA MET A 75 10.24 -2.29 -4.03
C MET A 75 9.23 -2.97 -3.11
N LYS A 76 9.73 -3.44 -1.99
CA LYS A 76 8.96 -3.98 -0.86
C LYS A 76 8.92 -2.95 0.26
N VAL A 77 7.96 -3.12 1.17
CA VAL A 77 7.80 -2.25 2.34
C VAL A 77 9.08 -2.19 3.17
N ARG A 78 9.78 -3.31 3.35
CA ARG A 78 11.06 -3.36 4.09
C ARG A 78 12.16 -2.46 3.52
N ASP A 79 12.09 -2.12 2.23
CA ASP A 79 13.14 -1.34 1.56
C ASP A 79 13.04 0.16 1.90
N ILE A 80 11.88 0.60 2.44
CA ILE A 80 11.60 2.02 2.75
C ILE A 80 11.06 2.26 4.16
N MET A 81 10.76 1.20 4.93
CA MET A 81 10.20 1.36 6.28
C MET A 81 11.17 2.06 7.22
N VAL A 82 10.61 2.77 8.20
CA VAL A 82 11.36 3.19 9.39
C VAL A 82 11.57 1.96 10.27
N PRO A 83 12.82 1.52 10.52
CA PRO A 83 13.10 0.33 11.33
C PRO A 83 12.60 0.49 12.77
N ARG A 84 12.24 -0.62 13.41
CA ARG A 84 11.77 -0.67 14.82
C ARG A 84 12.60 0.16 15.78
N ALA A 85 13.94 0.12 15.64
CA ALA A 85 14.84 0.84 16.53
C ALA A 85 14.66 2.37 16.46
N GLN A 86 14.26 2.87 15.29
CA GLN A 86 14.10 4.30 15.01
C GLN A 86 12.65 4.79 15.18
N MET A 87 11.72 3.91 15.54
CA MET A 87 10.33 4.29 15.75
C MET A 87 10.18 5.12 17.03
N ASP A 88 9.62 6.32 16.89
CA ASP A 88 9.08 7.08 18.02
C ASP A 88 7.70 6.50 18.38
N VAL A 89 7.59 6.01 19.61
CA VAL A 89 6.37 5.37 20.12
C VAL A 89 5.95 6.02 21.44
N VAL A 90 4.67 5.91 21.76
CA VAL A 90 4.09 6.34 23.04
C VAL A 90 3.65 5.10 23.82
N ASP A 91 4.01 4.99 25.09
CA ASP A 91 3.44 3.95 25.94
C ASP A 91 2.06 4.39 26.44
N LYS A 92 1.08 3.49 26.35
CA LYS A 92 -0.31 3.80 26.78
C LYS A 92 -0.42 4.10 28.27
N ASN A 93 0.55 3.62 29.07
CA ASN A 93 0.58 3.78 30.52
C ASN A 93 1.23 5.09 30.96
N ASP A 94 1.93 5.77 30.04
CA ASP A 94 2.59 7.03 30.33
C ASP A 94 1.59 8.20 30.33
N PRO A 95 1.78 9.18 31.24
CA PRO A 95 0.96 10.39 31.22
C PRO A 95 1.32 11.26 30.01
N PRO A 96 0.34 12.00 29.41
CA PRO A 96 0.58 12.81 28.22
C PRO A 96 1.73 13.83 28.35
N GLU A 97 1.99 14.31 29.54
CA GLU A 97 3.05 15.26 29.81
C GLU A 97 4.47 14.67 29.60
N SER A 98 4.63 13.34 29.75
CA SER A 98 5.93 12.68 29.64
C SER A 98 6.40 12.53 28.18
N TYR A 99 5.47 12.27 27.25
CA TYR A 99 5.80 12.08 25.84
C TYR A 99 5.56 13.32 24.97
N LEU A 100 4.92 14.36 25.52
CA LEU A 100 4.68 15.61 24.79
C LEU A 100 5.96 16.26 24.25
N PRO A 101 7.09 16.33 25.01
CA PRO A 101 8.33 16.89 24.47
C PRO A 101 8.80 16.17 23.21
N MET A 102 8.79 14.84 23.21
CA MET A 102 9.15 14.02 22.05
C MET A 102 8.20 14.27 20.86
N VAL A 103 6.88 14.36 21.10
CA VAL A 103 5.90 14.66 20.05
C VAL A 103 6.14 16.02 19.41
N VAL A 104 6.50 17.03 20.21
CA VAL A 104 6.76 18.39 19.71
C VAL A 104 8.09 18.43 18.95
N GLU A 105 9.15 17.81 19.49
CA GLU A 105 10.49 17.83 18.91
C GLU A 105 10.57 17.06 17.58
N SER A 106 9.93 15.87 17.52
CA SER A 106 9.93 15.06 16.30
C SER A 106 9.10 15.67 15.19
N GLY A 107 8.07 16.48 15.50
CA GLY A 107 7.15 17.08 14.53
C GLY A 107 6.25 16.09 13.79
N HIS A 108 6.26 14.82 14.18
CA HIS A 108 5.44 13.80 13.54
C HIS A 108 3.95 13.98 13.84
N SER A 109 3.11 13.67 12.86
CA SER A 109 1.66 13.77 12.99
C SER A 109 1.02 12.54 13.66
N ARG A 110 1.69 11.39 13.63
CA ARG A 110 1.16 10.09 14.07
C ARG A 110 2.21 9.29 14.82
N PHE A 111 1.79 8.69 15.94
CA PHE A 111 2.65 7.89 16.80
C PHE A 111 2.00 6.53 17.08
N PRO A 112 2.70 5.42 16.86
CA PRO A 112 2.27 4.13 17.38
C PRO A 112 2.19 4.18 18.89
N VAL A 113 1.10 3.65 19.46
CA VAL A 113 0.93 3.50 20.91
C VAL A 113 1.12 2.04 21.26
N VAL A 114 1.96 1.78 22.24
CA VAL A 114 2.35 0.43 22.66
C VAL A 114 1.90 0.14 24.09
N ASP A 115 1.91 -1.13 24.47
CA ASP A 115 1.64 -1.62 25.82
C ASP A 115 2.94 -2.21 26.42
N GLY A 116 3.86 -1.34 26.85
CA GLY A 116 5.13 -1.71 27.46
C GLY A 116 6.18 -2.29 26.50
N ASP A 117 5.78 -2.83 25.37
CA ASP A 117 6.65 -3.41 24.35
C ASP A 117 6.28 -2.93 22.95
N LYS A 118 7.28 -2.63 22.11
CA LYS A 118 7.08 -2.23 20.71
C LYS A 118 6.35 -3.29 19.85
N ASP A 119 6.34 -4.57 20.27
CA ASP A 119 5.56 -5.61 19.60
C ASP A 119 4.06 -5.54 19.92
N LYS A 120 3.69 -4.84 20.99
CA LYS A 120 2.30 -4.73 21.43
C LYS A 120 1.70 -3.38 21.04
N VAL A 121 1.58 -3.12 19.76
CA VAL A 121 0.94 -1.89 19.27
C VAL A 121 -0.57 -1.98 19.49
N VAL A 122 -1.12 -1.05 20.28
CA VAL A 122 -2.55 -0.99 20.64
C VAL A 122 -3.33 0.00 19.77
N GLY A 123 -2.67 0.86 19.01
CA GLY A 123 -3.30 1.82 18.12
C GLY A 123 -2.37 2.94 17.68
N ILE A 124 -2.93 3.93 17.00
CA ILE A 124 -2.20 5.11 16.50
C ILE A 124 -2.78 6.36 17.15
N LEU A 125 -1.91 7.14 17.79
CA LEU A 125 -2.21 8.47 18.31
C LEU A 125 -1.98 9.52 17.21
N LEU A 126 -2.93 10.41 17.03
CA LEU A 126 -2.71 11.63 16.24
C LEU A 126 -2.23 12.76 17.15
N ALA A 127 -1.08 13.37 16.86
CA ALA A 127 -0.52 14.47 17.65
C ALA A 127 -1.54 15.59 17.91
N LYS A 128 -2.36 15.94 16.90
CA LYS A 128 -3.41 16.96 17.03
C LYS A 128 -4.49 16.61 18.08
N ASP A 129 -4.73 15.32 18.33
CA ASP A 129 -5.75 14.90 19.30
C ASP A 129 -5.31 15.20 20.74
N LEU A 130 -3.98 15.36 20.99
CA LEU A 130 -3.46 15.82 22.29
C LEU A 130 -3.95 17.23 22.65
N LEU A 131 -4.27 18.06 21.69
CA LEU A 131 -4.84 19.39 21.97
C LEU A 131 -6.13 19.29 22.78
N ARG A 132 -6.93 18.24 22.59
CA ARG A 132 -8.15 17.99 23.37
C ARG A 132 -7.81 17.69 24.83
N TYR A 133 -6.74 16.94 25.09
CA TYR A 133 -6.31 16.65 26.46
C TYR A 133 -5.95 17.96 27.20
N PHE A 134 -5.21 18.87 26.57
CA PHE A 134 -4.79 20.11 27.18
C PHE A 134 -5.92 21.11 27.40
N GLN A 135 -7.05 20.95 26.72
CA GLN A 135 -8.27 21.72 26.97
C GLN A 135 -9.10 21.21 28.15
N LEU A 136 -8.82 20.00 28.65
CA LEU A 136 -9.54 19.44 29.78
C LEU A 136 -9.17 20.14 31.09
N ASP A 137 -10.16 20.30 31.96
CA ASP A 137 -9.94 20.71 33.34
C ASP A 137 -9.24 19.57 34.16
N ARG A 138 -8.71 19.91 35.34
CA ARG A 138 -7.95 18.97 36.19
C ARG A 138 -8.74 17.70 36.53
N ARG A 139 -10.05 17.79 36.72
CA ARG A 139 -10.90 16.63 37.06
C ARG A 139 -11.04 15.68 35.87
N LYS A 140 -11.25 16.23 34.67
CA LYS A 140 -11.38 15.44 33.44
C LYS A 140 -10.03 14.83 33.02
N ARG A 141 -8.90 15.54 33.22
CA ARG A 141 -7.56 14.97 33.01
C ARG A 141 -7.30 13.73 33.86
N ALA A 142 -7.76 13.71 35.12
CA ALA A 142 -7.61 12.56 35.99
C ALA A 142 -8.38 11.31 35.54
N GLN A 143 -9.38 11.48 34.65
CA GLN A 143 -10.16 10.38 34.07
C GLN A 143 -9.78 10.09 32.61
N PHE A 144 -8.79 10.81 32.10
CA PHE A 144 -8.35 10.65 30.69
C PHE A 144 -7.72 9.29 30.48
N ARG A 145 -8.12 8.63 29.40
CA ARG A 145 -7.55 7.38 28.92
C ARG A 145 -7.08 7.58 27.50
N LEU A 146 -5.79 7.43 27.26
CA LEU A 146 -5.19 7.59 25.94
C LEU A 146 -5.87 6.66 24.90
N VAL A 147 -6.19 5.43 25.33
CA VAL A 147 -6.78 4.41 24.45
C VAL A 147 -8.11 4.83 23.80
N ASP A 148 -8.86 5.72 24.44
CA ASP A 148 -10.16 6.19 23.94
C ASP A 148 -10.01 7.16 22.73
N MET A 149 -8.81 7.62 22.45
CA MET A 149 -8.48 8.54 21.35
C MET A 149 -7.77 7.86 20.18
N LEU A 150 -7.37 6.59 20.34
CA LEU A 150 -6.55 5.92 19.34
C LEU A 150 -7.35 5.58 18.10
N ARG A 151 -6.65 5.64 16.97
CA ARG A 151 -7.12 5.05 15.71
C ARG A 151 -6.64 3.61 15.62
N PRO A 152 -7.40 2.70 14.98
CA PRO A 152 -6.94 1.35 14.74
C PRO A 152 -5.59 1.34 13.99
N ALA A 153 -4.65 0.53 14.44
CA ALA A 153 -3.41 0.29 13.72
C ALA A 153 -3.66 -0.68 12.54
N VAL A 154 -3.06 -0.38 11.40
CA VAL A 154 -3.04 -1.28 10.24
C VAL A 154 -1.69 -1.99 10.25
N PHE A 155 -1.70 -3.31 10.07
CA PHE A 155 -0.50 -4.13 10.03
C PHE A 155 -0.27 -4.64 8.61
N VAL A 156 0.97 -4.61 8.15
CA VAL A 156 1.37 -5.07 6.83
C VAL A 156 2.65 -5.88 6.91
N PRO A 157 2.80 -6.96 6.13
CA PRO A 157 4.05 -7.71 6.11
C PRO A 157 5.15 -6.90 5.41
N GLU A 158 6.40 -7.05 5.87
CA GLU A 158 7.56 -6.38 5.28
C GLU A 158 7.83 -6.78 3.83
N SER A 159 7.38 -7.97 3.43
CA SER A 159 7.50 -8.49 2.07
C SER A 159 6.48 -7.92 1.08
N LYS A 160 5.47 -7.15 1.55
CA LYS A 160 4.43 -6.56 0.70
C LYS A 160 5.05 -5.63 -0.34
N ARG A 161 4.56 -5.70 -1.58
CA ARG A 161 4.98 -4.77 -2.65
C ARG A 161 4.49 -3.34 -2.37
N LEU A 162 5.36 -2.37 -2.58
CA LEU A 162 5.09 -0.98 -2.25
C LEU A 162 3.94 -0.37 -3.06
N ASN A 163 3.83 -0.72 -4.35
CA ASN A 163 2.73 -0.27 -5.20
C ASN A 163 1.35 -0.79 -4.75
N VAL A 164 1.30 -1.98 -4.11
CA VAL A 164 0.08 -2.54 -3.53
C VAL A 164 -0.28 -1.76 -2.27
N LEU A 165 0.70 -1.54 -1.38
CA LEU A 165 0.49 -0.75 -0.16
C LEU A 165 -0.01 0.66 -0.47
N LEU A 166 0.59 1.34 -1.46
CA LEU A 166 0.18 2.69 -1.87
C LEU A 166 -1.30 2.73 -2.32
N ARG A 167 -1.74 1.71 -3.07
CA ARG A 167 -3.16 1.60 -3.46
C ARG A 167 -4.08 1.39 -2.27
N GLU A 168 -3.68 0.54 -1.30
CA GLU A 168 -4.43 0.31 -0.07
C GLU A 168 -4.52 1.58 0.78
N PHE A 169 -3.42 2.32 0.91
CA PHE A 169 -3.40 3.59 1.63
C PHE A 169 -4.37 4.61 1.03
N LYS A 170 -4.36 4.75 -0.30
CA LYS A 170 -5.29 5.65 -1.01
C LYS A 170 -6.74 5.20 -0.86
N ALA A 171 -7.04 3.90 -1.02
CA ALA A 171 -8.39 3.37 -0.94
C ALA A 171 -9.00 3.50 0.47
N ASN A 172 -8.20 3.23 1.51
CA ASN A 172 -8.64 3.20 2.91
C ASN A 172 -8.38 4.51 3.66
N ARG A 173 -7.78 5.52 3.01
CA ARG A 173 -7.34 6.79 3.62
C ARG A 173 -6.42 6.57 4.82
N ASN A 174 -5.62 5.53 4.76
CA ASN A 174 -4.59 5.26 5.75
C ASN A 174 -3.33 6.06 5.42
N HIS A 175 -2.63 6.52 6.44
CA HIS A 175 -1.40 7.30 6.29
C HIS A 175 -0.20 6.65 6.96
N MET A 176 -0.43 5.60 7.76
CA MET A 176 0.59 4.85 8.47
C MET A 176 0.18 3.39 8.59
N ALA A 177 1.14 2.48 8.49
CA ALA A 177 0.98 1.07 8.82
C ALA A 177 2.16 0.59 9.66
N ILE A 178 1.90 -0.34 10.57
CA ILE A 178 2.91 -1.07 11.32
C ILE A 178 3.38 -2.23 10.46
N VAL A 179 4.69 -2.37 10.32
CA VAL A 179 5.31 -3.42 9.53
C VAL A 179 5.65 -4.58 10.44
N VAL A 180 5.26 -5.79 10.02
CA VAL A 180 5.52 -7.02 10.77
C VAL A 180 6.39 -7.99 9.97
N ASP A 181 7.24 -8.72 10.68
CA ASP A 181 8.06 -9.80 10.14
C ASP A 181 7.27 -11.11 9.97
N GLU A 182 7.94 -12.18 9.56
CA GLU A 182 7.35 -13.50 9.32
C GLU A 182 6.88 -14.19 10.60
N TYR A 183 7.36 -13.73 11.77
CA TYR A 183 7.03 -14.28 13.08
C TYR A 183 5.94 -13.46 13.79
N GLY A 184 5.47 -12.38 13.17
CA GLY A 184 4.47 -11.48 13.71
C GLY A 184 5.05 -10.41 14.66
N GLY A 185 6.38 -10.30 14.76
CA GLY A 185 7.07 -9.24 15.48
C GLY A 185 7.02 -7.92 14.70
N VAL A 186 7.04 -6.80 15.41
CA VAL A 186 7.10 -5.47 14.77
C VAL A 186 8.50 -5.21 14.22
N ALA A 187 8.62 -5.15 12.89
CA ALA A 187 9.85 -4.81 12.17
C ALA A 187 10.06 -3.30 12.03
N GLY A 188 8.97 -2.52 11.96
CA GLY A 188 9.04 -1.09 11.74
C GLY A 188 7.67 -0.45 11.51
N LEU A 189 7.69 0.72 10.89
CA LEU A 189 6.49 1.39 10.38
C LEU A 189 6.73 1.97 8.98
N VAL A 190 5.67 2.23 8.25
CA VAL A 190 5.72 2.92 6.97
C VAL A 190 4.62 3.98 6.91
N THR A 191 4.91 5.13 6.29
CA THR A 191 3.97 6.24 6.10
C THR A 191 3.82 6.57 4.61
N ILE A 192 2.79 7.32 4.28
CA ILE A 192 2.59 7.84 2.92
C ILE A 192 3.35 9.16 2.68
N GLU A 193 3.82 9.77 3.75
CA GLU A 193 4.56 11.04 3.75
C GLU A 193 6.05 10.82 3.69
#